data_5dbf8ecba032aec624977387dfa9b97a
#
_entry.id   5dbf8ecba032aec624977387dfa9b97a
#
_cell.length_a   1.000
_cell.length_b   1.000
_cell.length_c   1.000
_cell.angle_alpha   90.00
_cell.angle_beta   90.00
_cell.angle_gamma   90.00
#
_symmetry.space_group_name_H-M   'P 1'
#
loop_
_entity.id
_entity.type
_entity.pdbx_description
1 polymer ?
#
loop_
_entity_poly.entity_id
_entity_poly.type
_entity_poly.pdbx_seq_one_letter_code
_entity_poly.pdbx_strand_id
1 'polypeptide(L)'
;MDIEKLLLATRTSEPLAAMSPESLAARAAGIRIGVARDRAFGFYYAGDLEALEEAGAAVVPFDALQDRTLPQVDALFIGGGFPECFAAELEANRSLRGEIRTRIEAGLPAYAECGGLMYLARSISWQGKRSEMVGAIPADVVMRDRPTGRGYVVLEQTAAHPWRIGSGSEVRAHEFHYSTLENTDPNLAYAYRVKRGHGIDGERDGIVLRNVLASYTHLRAAGGCDWPARFVAFALRCRAG
;
A
#
# COMPACT_ATOMS: atom_id res chain seq x y z
N MET A 1 -12.22 -29.39 -20.74
CA MET A 1 -11.05 -28.65 -20.18
C MET A 1 -10.04 -29.70 -19.76
N ASP A 2 -8.89 -29.72 -20.42
CA ASP A 2 -7.91 -30.80 -20.26
C ASP A 2 -6.97 -30.49 -19.09
N ILE A 3 -7.21 -31.14 -17.96
CA ILE A 3 -6.51 -30.92 -16.70
C ILE A 3 -5.01 -31.29 -16.81
N GLU A 4 -4.65 -32.26 -17.66
CA GLU A 4 -3.25 -32.63 -17.88
C GLU A 4 -2.47 -31.52 -18.59
N LYS A 5 -3.08 -30.81 -19.56
CA LYS A 5 -2.44 -29.65 -20.19
C LYS A 5 -2.26 -28.47 -19.23
N LEU A 6 -3.18 -28.29 -18.29
CA LEU A 6 -3.04 -27.29 -17.22
C LEU A 6 -1.89 -27.63 -16.26
N LEU A 7 -1.75 -28.89 -15.87
CA LEU A 7 -0.66 -29.36 -15.01
C LEU A 7 0.72 -29.30 -15.70
N LEU A 8 0.77 -29.51 -17.03
CA LEU A 8 2.01 -29.31 -17.78
C LEU A 8 2.43 -27.85 -17.89
N ALA A 9 1.48 -26.95 -18.07
CA ALA A 9 1.74 -25.50 -18.14
C ALA A 9 2.29 -24.93 -16.83
N THR A 10 1.99 -25.55 -15.67
CA THR A 10 2.52 -25.12 -14.37
C THR A 10 3.95 -25.63 -14.08
N ARG A 11 4.46 -26.58 -14.88
CA ARG A 11 5.82 -27.17 -14.71
C ARG A 11 6.91 -26.47 -15.52
N THR A 12 6.58 -25.50 -16.37
CA THR A 12 7.53 -24.83 -17.28
C THR A 12 7.90 -23.41 -16.87
N SER A 13 7.67 -22.99 -15.63
CA SER A 13 8.25 -21.74 -15.14
C SER A 13 9.69 -22.01 -14.69
N GLU A 14 10.68 -21.57 -15.48
CA GLU A 14 12.05 -21.51 -15.01
C GLU A 14 12.13 -20.68 -13.73
N PRO A 15 12.86 -21.15 -12.69
CA PRO A 15 13.07 -20.34 -11.51
C PRO A 15 13.88 -19.08 -11.91
N LEU A 16 13.31 -17.90 -11.73
CA LEU A 16 14.10 -16.66 -11.73
C LEU A 16 15.32 -16.88 -10.83
N ALA A 17 16.49 -16.40 -11.30
CA ALA A 17 17.70 -16.34 -10.50
C ALA A 17 17.43 -15.46 -9.25
N ALA A 18 16.89 -16.09 -8.22
CA ALA A 18 16.58 -15.48 -6.95
C ALA A 18 17.93 -15.29 -6.20
N MET A 19 18.16 -14.08 -5.71
CA MET A 19 18.98 -13.96 -4.52
C MET A 19 18.45 -14.97 -3.51
N SER A 20 19.33 -15.80 -2.94
CA SER A 20 18.87 -16.89 -2.07
C SER A 20 18.00 -16.31 -0.95
N PRO A 21 16.88 -16.94 -0.58
CA PRO A 21 16.05 -16.52 0.54
C PRO A 21 16.85 -16.27 1.82
N GLU A 22 17.93 -17.04 2.02
CA GLU A 22 18.86 -16.90 3.14
C GLU A 22 19.63 -15.56 3.14
N SER A 23 19.99 -15.03 1.97
CA SER A 23 20.72 -13.74 1.90
C SER A 23 19.80 -12.53 2.12
N LEU A 24 18.53 -12.62 1.73
CA LEU A 24 17.52 -11.61 2.02
C LEU A 24 17.07 -11.68 3.50
N ALA A 25 16.77 -12.86 4.01
CA ALA A 25 16.37 -13.08 5.39
C ALA A 25 17.46 -12.67 6.40
N ALA A 26 18.73 -12.98 6.11
CA ALA A 26 19.84 -12.58 6.96
C ALA A 26 20.06 -11.05 6.99
N ARG A 27 19.75 -10.33 5.92
CA ARG A 27 19.84 -8.86 5.82
C ARG A 27 18.62 -8.15 6.42
N ALA A 28 17.45 -8.76 6.34
CA ALA A 28 16.20 -8.24 6.84
C ALA A 28 15.97 -8.55 8.33
N ALA A 29 16.82 -9.39 8.95
CA ALA A 29 16.72 -9.71 10.36
C ALA A 29 16.62 -8.43 11.20
N GLY A 30 15.43 -8.21 11.76
CA GLY A 30 15.13 -7.05 12.60
C GLY A 30 14.38 -5.91 11.94
N ILE A 31 13.96 -5.97 10.65
CA ILE A 31 12.99 -5.01 10.09
C ILE A 31 11.60 -5.28 10.66
N ARG A 32 10.97 -4.23 11.20
CA ARG A 32 9.63 -4.28 11.77
C ARG A 32 8.69 -3.45 10.90
N ILE A 33 7.64 -4.10 10.36
CA ILE A 33 6.62 -3.42 9.55
C ILE A 33 5.34 -3.31 10.35
N GLY A 34 4.94 -2.08 10.68
CA GLY A 34 3.65 -1.79 11.31
C GLY A 34 2.51 -2.01 10.32
N VAL A 35 1.57 -2.86 10.69
CA VAL A 35 0.39 -3.17 9.86
C VAL A 35 -0.86 -2.73 10.61
N ALA A 36 -1.62 -1.78 10.04
CA ALA A 36 -2.90 -1.37 10.60
C ALA A 36 -3.89 -2.53 10.50
N ARG A 37 -4.34 -3.07 11.62
CA ARG A 37 -5.21 -4.25 11.64
C ARG A 37 -6.30 -4.10 12.68
N ASP A 38 -7.43 -3.54 12.26
CA ASP A 38 -8.57 -3.22 13.10
C ASP A 38 -9.87 -3.25 12.28
N ARG A 39 -10.95 -2.68 12.81
CA ARG A 39 -12.26 -2.62 12.13
C ARG A 39 -12.27 -1.73 10.89
N ALA A 40 -11.39 -0.74 10.80
CA ALA A 40 -11.26 0.15 9.65
C ALA A 40 -10.33 -0.42 8.57
N PHE A 41 -9.31 -1.21 8.96
CA PHE A 41 -8.28 -1.76 8.09
C PHE A 41 -8.15 -3.27 8.27
N GLY A 42 -8.85 -4.03 7.43
CA GLY A 42 -8.88 -5.49 7.52
C GLY A 42 -8.68 -6.20 6.19
N PHE A 43 -8.55 -5.45 5.09
CA PHE A 43 -8.41 -6.06 3.78
C PHE A 43 -6.93 -6.29 3.45
N TYR A 44 -6.46 -7.50 3.77
CA TYR A 44 -5.11 -7.99 3.47
C TYR A 44 -5.21 -9.37 2.83
N TYR A 45 -4.43 -9.62 1.80
CA TYR A 45 -4.21 -10.99 1.35
C TYR A 45 -3.27 -11.70 2.34
N ALA A 46 -3.67 -12.87 2.84
CA ALA A 46 -2.83 -13.63 3.79
C ALA A 46 -1.43 -13.89 3.21
N GLY A 47 -1.34 -14.28 1.93
CA GLY A 47 -0.07 -14.51 1.25
C GLY A 47 0.83 -13.28 1.13
N ASP A 48 0.29 -12.05 1.22
CA ASP A 48 1.11 -10.84 1.21
C ASP A 48 1.80 -10.62 2.56
N LEU A 49 1.09 -10.89 3.66
CA LEU A 49 1.68 -10.83 5.01
C LEU A 49 2.73 -11.92 5.20
N GLU A 50 2.43 -13.14 4.77
CA GLU A 50 3.39 -14.26 4.75
C GLU A 50 4.63 -13.92 3.93
N ALA A 51 4.46 -13.31 2.75
CA ALA A 51 5.58 -12.91 1.90
C ALA A 51 6.43 -11.77 2.49
N LEU A 52 5.85 -10.87 3.32
CA LEU A 52 6.64 -9.90 4.10
C LEU A 52 7.52 -10.62 5.14
N GLU A 53 6.96 -11.62 5.83
CA GLU A 53 7.69 -12.43 6.82
C GLU A 53 8.78 -13.30 6.15
N GLU A 54 8.46 -13.92 5.01
CA GLU A 54 9.43 -14.66 4.18
C GLU A 54 10.58 -13.77 3.69
N ALA A 55 10.29 -12.50 3.40
CA ALA A 55 11.32 -11.51 3.08
C ALA A 55 12.14 -11.05 4.31
N GLY A 56 11.85 -11.58 5.50
CA GLY A 56 12.58 -11.35 6.75
C GLY A 56 12.06 -10.18 7.59
N ALA A 57 10.89 -9.64 7.30
CA ALA A 57 10.28 -8.63 8.15
C ALA A 57 9.49 -9.26 9.31
N ALA A 58 9.46 -8.58 10.45
CA ALA A 58 8.50 -8.86 11.52
C ALA A 58 7.24 -8.00 11.31
N VAL A 59 6.11 -8.63 11.09
CA VAL A 59 4.81 -7.95 11.00
C VAL A 59 4.33 -7.59 12.39
N VAL A 60 4.11 -6.29 12.64
CA VAL A 60 3.70 -5.74 13.94
C VAL A 60 2.33 -5.10 13.79
N PRO A 61 1.24 -5.74 14.21
CA PRO A 61 -0.08 -5.15 14.11
C PRO A 61 -0.24 -3.94 15.04
N PHE A 62 -1.02 -2.97 14.63
CA PHE A 62 -1.52 -1.88 15.46
C PHE A 62 -2.97 -1.54 15.12
N ASP A 63 -3.70 -1.00 16.09
CA ASP A 63 -5.11 -0.60 15.96
C ASP A 63 -5.19 0.93 15.78
N ALA A 64 -5.52 1.37 14.56
CA ALA A 64 -5.63 2.80 14.24
C ALA A 64 -6.79 3.50 14.98
N LEU A 65 -7.76 2.76 15.48
CA LEU A 65 -8.89 3.29 16.22
C LEU A 65 -8.58 3.46 17.72
N GLN A 66 -7.78 2.57 18.31
CA GLN A 66 -7.62 2.47 19.76
C GLN A 66 -6.21 2.79 20.27
N ASP A 67 -5.15 2.38 19.54
CA ASP A 67 -3.78 2.63 19.96
C ASP A 67 -3.48 4.14 19.96
N ARG A 68 -2.85 4.62 21.03
CA ARG A 68 -2.50 6.03 21.19
C ARG A 68 -1.15 6.38 20.59
N THR A 69 -0.31 5.38 20.39
CA THR A 69 1.06 5.51 19.88
C THR A 69 1.33 4.43 18.84
N LEU A 70 2.18 4.76 17.88
CA LEU A 70 2.65 3.79 16.91
C LEU A 70 3.69 2.87 17.56
N PRO A 71 3.64 1.54 17.37
CA PRO A 71 4.68 0.65 17.85
C PRO A 71 6.05 1.02 17.22
N GLN A 72 7.13 0.56 17.85
CA GLN A 72 8.47 0.74 17.29
C GLN A 72 8.58 -0.07 15.99
N VAL A 73 8.56 0.61 14.85
CA VAL A 73 8.60 0.01 13.51
C VAL A 73 9.50 0.82 12.58
N ASP A 74 10.02 0.15 11.57
CA ASP A 74 10.91 0.69 10.55
C ASP A 74 10.18 1.08 9.26
N ALA A 75 8.94 0.59 9.08
CA ALA A 75 8.07 0.92 7.95
C ALA A 75 6.60 0.70 8.32
N LEU A 76 5.69 1.20 7.49
CA LEU A 76 4.24 0.99 7.61
C LEU A 76 3.67 0.31 6.38
N PHE A 77 2.76 -0.64 6.58
CA PHE A 77 1.85 -1.13 5.57
C PHE A 77 0.40 -0.91 6.04
N ILE A 78 -0.34 -0.04 5.36
CA ILE A 78 -1.74 0.24 5.65
C ILE A 78 -2.56 -0.22 4.45
N GLY A 79 -3.17 -1.38 4.58
CA GLY A 79 -3.94 -2.02 3.53
C GLY A 79 -5.33 -1.41 3.33
N GLY A 80 -6.15 -2.14 2.60
CA GLY A 80 -7.52 -1.74 2.34
C GLY A 80 -8.45 -1.88 3.53
N GLY A 81 -9.62 -1.27 3.40
CA GLY A 81 -10.65 -1.27 4.41
C GLY A 81 -11.70 -0.21 4.13
N PHE A 82 -12.45 0.15 5.16
CA PHE A 82 -13.55 1.11 5.07
C PHE A 82 -13.37 2.24 6.11
N PRO A 83 -12.30 3.06 5.99
CA PRO A 83 -12.02 4.13 6.96
C PRO A 83 -13.13 5.19 7.03
N GLU A 84 -13.92 5.36 5.96
CA GLU A 84 -15.08 6.26 5.95
C GLU A 84 -16.14 5.83 6.97
N CYS A 85 -16.32 4.52 7.21
CA CYS A 85 -17.27 4.01 8.19
C CYS A 85 -16.83 4.29 9.64
N PHE A 86 -15.55 4.53 9.85
CA PHE A 86 -14.93 4.79 11.15
C PHE A 86 -14.28 6.18 11.22
N ALA A 87 -14.67 7.08 10.30
CA ALA A 87 -13.99 8.35 10.13
C ALA A 87 -13.97 9.21 11.39
N ALA A 88 -15.06 9.22 12.18
CA ALA A 88 -15.12 9.96 13.43
C ALA A 88 -14.19 9.37 14.52
N GLU A 89 -14.07 8.05 14.59
CA GLU A 89 -13.18 7.37 15.54
C GLU A 89 -11.72 7.60 15.16
N LEU A 90 -11.39 7.49 13.86
CA LEU A 90 -10.05 7.80 13.32
C LEU A 90 -9.68 9.26 13.56
N GLU A 91 -10.62 10.19 13.30
CA GLU A 91 -10.42 11.63 13.56
C GLU A 91 -10.12 11.91 15.03
N ALA A 92 -10.86 11.27 15.94
CA ALA A 92 -10.70 11.44 17.38
C ALA A 92 -9.31 10.96 17.88
N ASN A 93 -8.69 10.01 17.19
CA ASN A 93 -7.37 9.49 17.54
C ASN A 93 -6.24 10.41 17.05
N ARG A 94 -6.22 11.63 17.53
CA ARG A 94 -5.25 12.67 17.14
C ARG A 94 -3.81 12.30 17.46
N SER A 95 -3.60 11.58 18.56
CA SER A 95 -2.25 11.19 19.01
C SER A 95 -1.57 10.30 17.97
N LEU A 96 -2.21 9.20 17.60
CA LEU A 96 -1.66 8.28 16.62
C LEU A 96 -1.54 8.88 15.23
N ARG A 97 -2.57 9.63 14.77
CA ARG A 97 -2.52 10.34 13.48
C ARG A 97 -1.34 11.31 13.41
N GLY A 98 -1.14 12.09 14.47
CA GLY A 98 -0.04 13.05 14.57
C GLY A 98 1.32 12.37 14.58
N GLU A 99 1.45 11.25 15.28
CA GLU A 99 2.70 10.47 15.30
C GLU A 99 3.00 9.84 13.93
N ILE A 100 2.01 9.21 13.28
CA ILE A 100 2.17 8.64 11.92
C ILE A 100 2.64 9.74 10.96
N ARG A 101 1.97 10.91 10.97
CA ARG A 101 2.36 12.04 10.14
C ARG A 101 3.80 12.47 10.39
N THR A 102 4.16 12.71 11.65
CA THR A 102 5.52 13.15 12.03
C THR A 102 6.58 12.15 11.59
N ARG A 103 6.32 10.85 11.77
CA ARG A 103 7.27 9.81 11.37
C ARG A 103 7.41 9.68 9.85
N ILE A 104 6.32 9.81 9.09
CA ILE A 104 6.36 9.87 7.62
C ILE A 104 7.12 11.12 7.16
N GLU A 105 6.87 12.27 7.76
CA GLU A 105 7.58 13.52 7.46
C GLU A 105 9.08 13.41 7.79
N ALA A 106 9.45 12.62 8.79
CA ALA A 106 10.82 12.28 9.15
C ALA A 106 11.44 11.16 8.27
N GLY A 107 10.71 10.63 7.28
CA GLY A 107 11.23 9.68 6.32
C GLY A 107 10.86 8.22 6.57
N LEU A 108 9.96 7.90 7.51
CA LEU A 108 9.47 6.53 7.70
C LEU A 108 8.86 6.01 6.39
N PRO A 109 9.36 4.89 5.83
CA PRO A 109 8.76 4.28 4.66
C PRO A 109 7.32 3.83 4.93
N ALA A 110 6.43 4.08 3.97
CA ALA A 110 5.06 3.60 4.06
C ALA A 110 4.53 3.13 2.71
N TYR A 111 3.86 2.00 2.72
CA TYR A 111 3.04 1.53 1.63
C TYR A 111 1.57 1.55 2.06
N ALA A 112 0.70 2.13 1.24
CA ALA A 112 -0.73 2.26 1.56
C ALA A 112 -1.59 1.90 0.35
N GLU A 113 -2.64 1.10 0.58
CA GLU A 113 -3.58 0.66 -0.44
C GLU A 113 -5.01 1.11 -0.11
N CYS A 114 -5.71 1.67 -1.08
CA CYS A 114 -7.14 2.00 -1.04
C CYS A 114 -7.53 2.74 0.26
N GLY A 115 -8.11 2.05 1.25
CA GLY A 115 -8.42 2.63 2.55
C GLY A 115 -7.21 3.24 3.26
N GLY A 116 -6.04 2.64 3.10
CA GLY A 116 -4.76 3.17 3.62
C GLY A 116 -4.37 4.49 2.99
N LEU A 117 -4.51 4.64 1.66
CA LEU A 117 -4.34 5.92 0.97
C LEU A 117 -5.32 6.97 1.53
N MET A 118 -6.59 6.60 1.70
CA MET A 118 -7.62 7.48 2.24
C MET A 118 -7.28 7.98 3.65
N TYR A 119 -6.73 7.10 4.50
CA TYR A 119 -6.32 7.46 5.85
C TYR A 119 -5.08 8.36 5.89
N LEU A 120 -4.13 8.17 4.97
CA LEU A 120 -2.95 9.04 4.88
C LEU A 120 -3.25 10.42 4.27
N ALA A 121 -4.39 10.61 3.59
CA ALA A 121 -4.85 11.89 3.05
C ALA A 121 -5.17 12.90 4.17
N ARG A 122 -5.48 14.16 3.80
CA ARG A 122 -5.86 15.20 4.78
C ARG A 122 -7.20 14.93 5.45
N SER A 123 -8.16 14.44 4.68
CA SER A 123 -9.53 14.27 5.18
C SER A 123 -10.32 13.27 4.34
N ILE A 124 -11.40 12.75 4.94
CA ILE A 124 -12.44 12.01 4.25
C ILE A 124 -13.76 12.77 4.38
N SER A 125 -14.42 13.04 3.24
CA SER A 125 -15.76 13.65 3.18
C SER A 125 -16.77 12.58 2.76
N TRP A 126 -17.74 12.32 3.63
CA TRP A 126 -18.81 11.34 3.40
C TRP A 126 -20.12 11.76 4.07
N GLN A 127 -21.25 11.61 3.37
CA GLN A 127 -22.59 11.95 3.91
C GLN A 127 -22.68 13.37 4.52
N GLY A 128 -22.07 14.34 3.85
CA GLY A 128 -22.07 15.75 4.30
C GLY A 128 -21.16 16.04 5.50
N LYS A 129 -20.41 15.06 6.01
CA LYS A 129 -19.42 15.25 7.07
C LYS A 129 -18.01 15.17 6.49
N ARG A 130 -17.12 15.99 7.02
CA ARG A 130 -15.68 15.97 6.74
C ARG A 130 -14.94 15.62 8.01
N SER A 131 -14.13 14.56 7.96
CA SER A 131 -13.29 14.13 9.08
C SER A 131 -11.81 14.24 8.71
N GLU A 132 -11.01 14.76 9.64
CA GLU A 132 -9.56 14.85 9.47
C GLU A 132 -8.90 13.48 9.57
N MET A 133 -7.94 13.23 8.66
CA MET A 133 -7.14 12.03 8.63
C MET A 133 -5.67 12.35 8.98
N VAL A 134 -4.73 11.48 8.65
CA VAL A 134 -3.29 11.66 8.99
C VAL A 134 -2.72 12.95 8.39
N GLY A 135 -3.11 13.31 7.17
CA GLY A 135 -2.66 14.52 6.50
C GLY A 135 -1.21 14.48 5.99
N ALA A 136 -0.64 13.28 5.84
CA ALA A 136 0.67 13.10 5.23
C ALA A 136 0.64 13.28 3.71
N ILE A 137 -0.48 12.92 3.07
CA ILE A 137 -0.69 13.10 1.62
C ILE A 137 -1.54 14.37 1.41
N PRO A 138 -1.07 15.32 0.58
CA PRO A 138 -1.76 16.59 0.34
C PRO A 138 -2.92 16.45 -0.66
N ALA A 139 -3.94 15.70 -0.27
CA ALA A 139 -5.18 15.46 -1.00
C ALA A 139 -6.36 15.30 -0.03
N ASP A 140 -7.57 15.57 -0.49
CA ASP A 140 -8.81 15.33 0.24
C ASP A 140 -9.58 14.20 -0.42
N VAL A 141 -10.10 13.26 0.37
CA VAL A 141 -10.91 12.15 -0.12
C VAL A 141 -12.38 12.53 -0.11
N VAL A 142 -13.06 12.29 -1.21
CA VAL A 142 -14.52 12.48 -1.33
C VAL A 142 -15.16 11.15 -1.73
N MET A 143 -16.05 10.66 -0.86
CA MET A 143 -16.83 9.45 -1.14
C MET A 143 -17.91 9.70 -2.19
N ARG A 144 -18.16 8.71 -3.03
CA ARG A 144 -19.13 8.75 -4.14
C ARG A 144 -20.20 7.67 -3.95
N ASP A 145 -21.37 7.89 -4.53
CA ASP A 145 -22.48 6.92 -4.47
C ASP A 145 -22.28 5.72 -5.42
N ARG A 146 -21.37 5.84 -6.37
CA ARG A 146 -21.07 4.79 -7.37
C ARG A 146 -19.57 4.45 -7.30
N PRO A 147 -19.20 3.19 -7.62
CA PRO A 147 -17.80 2.82 -7.74
C PRO A 147 -17.07 3.73 -8.73
N THR A 148 -15.95 4.29 -8.32
CA THR A 148 -15.06 5.09 -9.17
C THR A 148 -14.10 4.18 -9.92
N GLY A 149 -13.44 3.25 -9.20
CA GLY A 149 -12.59 2.21 -9.77
C GLY A 149 -13.10 0.82 -9.38
N ARG A 150 -13.12 -0.13 -10.34
CA ARG A 150 -13.63 -1.48 -10.11
C ARG A 150 -13.07 -2.50 -11.09
N GLY A 151 -12.42 -3.53 -10.55
CA GLY A 151 -12.00 -4.72 -11.29
C GLY A 151 -10.48 -4.86 -11.43
N TYR A 152 -10.04 -5.64 -12.42
CA TYR A 152 -8.62 -5.84 -12.68
C TYR A 152 -8.03 -4.66 -13.46
N VAL A 153 -6.86 -4.23 -13.01
CA VAL A 153 -6.10 -3.12 -13.59
C VAL A 153 -4.77 -3.59 -14.16
N VAL A 154 -4.28 -2.83 -15.12
CA VAL A 154 -2.92 -2.96 -15.65
C VAL A 154 -2.23 -1.62 -15.48
N LEU A 155 -1.14 -1.62 -14.74
CA LEU A 155 -0.35 -0.45 -14.40
C LEU A 155 1.01 -0.53 -15.07
N GLU A 156 1.48 0.58 -15.61
CA GLU A 156 2.84 0.74 -16.11
C GLU A 156 3.66 1.51 -15.08
N GLN A 157 4.76 0.91 -14.60
CA GLN A 157 5.64 1.54 -13.61
C GLN A 157 6.40 2.71 -14.23
N THR A 158 6.37 3.85 -13.54
CA THR A 158 7.12 5.05 -13.91
C THR A 158 8.53 5.05 -13.27
N ALA A 159 9.35 6.02 -13.64
CA ALA A 159 10.65 6.24 -12.99
C ALA A 159 10.54 6.71 -11.53
N ALA A 160 9.37 7.25 -11.13
CA ALA A 160 9.14 7.71 -9.76
C ALA A 160 8.87 6.55 -8.76
N HIS A 161 8.64 5.32 -9.24
CA HIS A 161 8.36 4.19 -8.36
C HIS A 161 9.54 3.89 -7.43
N PRO A 162 9.38 3.98 -6.07
CA PRO A 162 10.52 3.98 -5.15
C PRO A 162 11.19 2.61 -4.99
N TRP A 163 10.47 1.52 -5.30
CA TRP A 163 10.94 0.15 -5.11
C TRP A 163 10.43 -0.81 -6.20
N ARG A 164 10.51 -0.44 -7.44
CA ARG A 164 10.00 -1.14 -8.63
C ARG A 164 9.77 -2.65 -8.44
N ILE A 165 8.64 -3.13 -8.93
CA ILE A 165 8.16 -4.50 -8.82
C ILE A 165 8.60 -5.31 -10.05
N GLY A 166 9.13 -6.51 -9.83
CA GLY A 166 9.54 -7.40 -10.91
C GLY A 166 10.62 -6.84 -11.84
N SER A 167 10.81 -7.48 -12.97
CA SER A 167 11.73 -7.04 -14.04
C SER A 167 11.04 -6.30 -15.19
N GLY A 168 9.71 -6.37 -15.25
CA GLY A 168 8.90 -5.75 -16.30
C GLY A 168 8.47 -4.31 -15.97
N SER A 169 7.89 -3.65 -16.96
CA SER A 169 7.26 -2.32 -16.77
C SER A 169 5.82 -2.42 -16.31
N GLU A 170 5.12 -3.52 -16.57
CA GLU A 170 3.70 -3.69 -16.27
C GLU A 170 3.48 -4.51 -15.00
N VAL A 171 2.49 -4.08 -14.22
CA VAL A 171 1.99 -4.75 -13.01
C VAL A 171 0.50 -4.96 -13.16
N ARG A 172 0.04 -6.17 -12.84
CA ARG A 172 -1.39 -6.49 -12.77
C ARG A 172 -1.84 -6.40 -11.33
N ALA A 173 -2.94 -5.69 -11.10
CA ALA A 173 -3.48 -5.43 -9.78
C ALA A 173 -5.01 -5.46 -9.82
N HIS A 174 -5.63 -5.07 -8.73
CA HIS A 174 -7.08 -4.99 -8.59
C HIS A 174 -7.43 -3.66 -7.92
N GLU A 175 -8.57 -3.07 -8.27
CA GLU A 175 -9.11 -1.89 -7.61
C GLU A 175 -10.59 -2.08 -7.29
N PHE A 176 -11.00 -1.54 -6.15
CA PHE A 176 -12.41 -1.42 -5.80
C PHE A 176 -12.58 -0.28 -4.79
N HIS A 177 -12.97 0.90 -5.28
CA HIS A 177 -13.17 2.06 -4.42
C HIS A 177 -14.32 2.95 -4.88
N TYR A 178 -14.95 3.63 -3.91
CA TYR A 178 -16.07 4.56 -4.09
C TYR A 178 -15.63 6.00 -3.83
N SER A 179 -14.36 6.30 -3.92
CA SER A 179 -13.84 7.63 -3.59
C SER A 179 -12.97 8.20 -4.70
N THR A 180 -12.86 9.51 -4.69
CA THR A 180 -11.94 10.30 -5.52
C THR A 180 -11.04 11.14 -4.65
N LEU A 181 -9.89 11.56 -5.17
CA LEU A 181 -9.05 12.58 -4.55
C LEU A 181 -9.36 13.94 -5.14
N GLU A 182 -9.51 14.93 -4.27
CA GLU A 182 -9.69 16.33 -4.63
C GLU A 182 -8.59 17.19 -3.98
N ASN A 183 -8.42 18.42 -4.45
CA ASN A 183 -7.42 19.36 -3.95
C ASN A 183 -6.01 18.76 -3.84
N THR A 184 -5.68 17.90 -4.78
CA THR A 184 -4.38 17.21 -4.85
C THR A 184 -3.29 18.21 -5.23
N ASP A 185 -2.14 18.17 -4.55
CA ASP A 185 -0.98 18.97 -4.93
C ASP A 185 -0.55 18.62 -6.37
N PRO A 186 -0.46 19.59 -7.28
CA PRO A 186 -0.12 19.33 -8.68
C PRO A 186 1.32 18.83 -8.88
N ASN A 187 2.19 18.96 -7.87
CA ASN A 187 3.59 18.53 -7.95
C ASN A 187 3.81 17.09 -7.49
N LEU A 188 2.75 16.36 -7.14
CA LEU A 188 2.89 14.95 -6.75
C LEU A 188 3.43 14.10 -7.89
N ALA A 189 4.38 13.24 -7.57
CA ALA A 189 4.82 12.18 -8.46
C ALA A 189 3.93 10.94 -8.31
N TYR A 190 3.86 10.14 -9.38
CA TYR A 190 3.04 8.94 -9.42
C TYR A 190 3.88 7.74 -9.85
N ALA A 191 3.77 6.65 -9.12
CA ALA A 191 4.49 5.40 -9.38
C ALA A 191 3.99 4.67 -10.62
N TYR A 192 2.73 4.92 -11.00
CA TYR A 192 2.08 4.19 -12.08
C TYR A 192 1.35 5.11 -13.07
N ARG A 193 1.42 4.72 -14.35
CA ARG A 193 0.47 5.10 -15.38
C ARG A 193 -0.58 3.98 -15.51
N VAL A 194 -1.85 4.32 -15.55
CA VAL A 194 -2.94 3.36 -15.71
C VAL A 194 -3.09 3.04 -17.19
N LYS A 195 -2.89 1.78 -17.56
CA LYS A 195 -3.13 1.26 -18.92
C LYS A 195 -4.55 0.70 -19.05
N ARG A 196 -5.07 0.14 -17.96
CA ARG A 196 -6.43 -0.35 -17.83
C ARG A 196 -6.86 -0.21 -16.37
N GLY A 197 -8.03 0.33 -16.14
CA GLY A 197 -8.59 0.63 -14.83
C GLY A 197 -8.84 2.11 -14.65
N HIS A 198 -8.96 2.56 -13.42
CA HIS A 198 -9.20 3.97 -13.08
C HIS A 198 -8.02 4.56 -12.27
N GLY A 199 -7.57 3.85 -11.24
CA GLY A 199 -6.57 4.40 -10.32
C GLY A 199 -7.07 5.64 -9.60
N ILE A 200 -6.25 6.69 -9.54
CA ILE A 200 -6.60 7.95 -8.87
C ILE A 200 -7.47 8.86 -9.77
N ASP A 201 -7.14 8.96 -11.04
CA ASP A 201 -7.73 9.96 -11.95
C ASP A 201 -8.03 9.44 -13.38
N GLY A 202 -7.96 8.13 -13.61
CA GLY A 202 -8.13 7.50 -14.91
C GLY A 202 -6.83 7.35 -15.72
N GLU A 203 -5.77 8.05 -15.33
CA GLU A 203 -4.48 8.05 -16.02
C GLU A 203 -3.33 7.60 -15.11
N ARG A 204 -3.41 7.88 -13.82
CA ARG A 204 -2.31 7.72 -12.85
C ARG A 204 -2.78 7.02 -11.58
N ASP A 205 -1.84 6.31 -10.94
CA ASP A 205 -2.01 5.76 -9.61
C ASP A 205 -0.69 5.73 -8.84
N GLY A 206 -0.77 5.46 -7.53
CA GLY A 206 0.39 5.36 -6.68
C GLY A 206 1.10 6.71 -6.45
N ILE A 207 0.53 7.55 -5.60
CA ILE A 207 1.19 8.78 -5.13
C ILE A 207 2.52 8.42 -4.49
N VAL A 208 3.57 9.10 -4.94
CA VAL A 208 4.91 9.01 -4.34
C VAL A 208 5.22 10.33 -3.67
N LEU A 209 5.44 10.29 -2.36
CA LEU A 209 5.82 11.45 -1.56
C LEU A 209 6.85 11.01 -0.52
N ARG A 210 8.08 11.55 -0.58
CA ARG A 210 9.18 11.07 0.26
C ARG A 210 9.37 9.54 0.10
N ASN A 211 9.26 8.80 1.20
CA ASN A 211 9.35 7.33 1.22
C ASN A 211 7.96 6.65 1.25
N VAL A 212 6.91 7.37 0.88
CA VAL A 212 5.54 6.84 0.80
C VAL A 212 5.20 6.45 -0.63
N LEU A 213 4.58 5.29 -0.79
CA LEU A 213 3.81 4.90 -1.96
C LEU A 213 2.37 4.61 -1.52
N ALA A 214 1.40 5.34 -2.07
CA ALA A 214 0.00 5.15 -1.74
C ALA A 214 -0.86 5.11 -3.00
N SER A 215 -1.65 4.05 -3.18
CA SER A 215 -2.43 3.77 -4.39
C SER A 215 -3.88 3.40 -4.06
N TYR A 216 -4.78 3.58 -5.01
CA TYR A 216 -6.11 2.96 -4.92
C TYR A 216 -6.06 1.47 -5.26
N THR A 217 -5.10 1.06 -6.05
CA THR A 217 -4.93 -0.33 -6.45
C THR A 217 -4.35 -1.18 -5.34
N HIS A 218 -4.80 -2.44 -5.32
CA HIS A 218 -4.28 -3.48 -4.44
C HIS A 218 -3.33 -4.38 -5.22
N LEU A 219 -2.11 -4.49 -4.74
CA LEU A 219 -1.15 -5.48 -5.22
C LEU A 219 -1.42 -6.84 -4.56
N ARG A 220 -0.95 -7.89 -5.21
CA ARG A 220 -0.95 -9.23 -4.64
C ARG A 220 0.36 -9.92 -4.92
N ALA A 221 0.98 -10.50 -3.90
CA ALA A 221 2.21 -11.28 -4.00
C ALA A 221 1.96 -12.61 -4.73
N ALA A 222 1.65 -12.54 -6.02
CA ALA A 222 1.36 -13.69 -6.87
C ALA A 222 1.75 -13.40 -8.32
N GLY A 223 2.01 -14.44 -9.10
CA GLY A 223 2.26 -14.32 -10.54
C GLY A 223 3.49 -13.46 -10.90
N GLY A 224 4.52 -13.48 -10.07
CA GLY A 224 5.76 -12.70 -10.29
C GLY A 224 5.74 -11.28 -9.72
N CYS A 225 4.68 -10.91 -9.01
CA CYS A 225 4.62 -9.65 -8.27
C CYS A 225 5.31 -9.81 -6.90
N ASP A 226 6.57 -9.41 -6.83
CA ASP A 226 7.44 -9.56 -5.66
C ASP A 226 7.44 -8.31 -4.74
N TRP A 227 6.33 -7.59 -4.71
CA TRP A 227 6.20 -6.32 -3.99
C TRP A 227 6.60 -6.40 -2.51
N PRO A 228 6.28 -7.48 -1.73
CA PRO A 228 6.68 -7.52 -0.32
C PRO A 228 8.20 -7.51 -0.14
N ALA A 229 8.91 -8.34 -0.91
CA ALA A 229 10.38 -8.40 -0.86
C ALA A 229 11.01 -7.06 -1.29
N ARG A 230 10.44 -6.39 -2.31
CA ARG A 230 10.91 -5.06 -2.75
C ARG A 230 10.67 -3.99 -1.70
N PHE A 231 9.50 -4.00 -1.06
CA PHE A 231 9.19 -3.05 0.00
C PHE A 231 10.08 -3.27 1.24
N VAL A 232 10.33 -4.52 1.67
CA VAL A 232 11.27 -4.84 2.74
C VAL A 232 12.69 -4.34 2.41
N ALA A 233 13.18 -4.60 1.20
CA ALA A 233 14.48 -4.11 0.76
C ALA A 233 14.55 -2.57 0.71
N PHE A 234 13.45 -1.90 0.36
CA PHE A 234 13.36 -0.45 0.41
C PHE A 234 13.42 0.08 1.84
N ALA A 235 12.64 -0.50 2.76
CA ALA A 235 12.65 -0.12 4.16
C ALA A 235 14.04 -0.29 4.82
N LEU A 236 14.76 -1.37 4.46
CA LEU A 236 16.15 -1.59 4.89
C LEU A 236 17.08 -0.46 4.44
N ARG A 237 16.96 -0.01 3.19
CA ARG A 237 17.78 1.11 2.67
C ARG A 237 17.48 2.42 3.40
N CYS A 238 16.20 2.69 3.65
CA CYS A 238 15.79 3.92 4.36
C CYS A 238 16.24 3.94 5.83
N ARG A 239 16.36 2.77 6.48
CA ARG A 239 16.87 2.65 7.84
C ARG A 239 18.39 2.88 7.93
N ALA A 240 19.13 2.57 6.88
CA ALA A 240 20.58 2.64 6.85
C ALA A 240 21.13 4.03 6.47
N GLY A 241 20.31 4.91 5.93
CA GLY A 241 20.66 6.30 5.56
C GLY A 241 20.15 7.30 6.54
#